data_8768fd15e2844e974b99251c54c2834c
#
_entry.id   8768fd15e2844e974b99251c54c2834c
#
_cell.length_a   1.000
_cell.length_b   1.000
_cell.length_c   1.000
_cell.angle_alpha   90.00
_cell.angle_beta   90.00
_cell.angle_gamma   90.00
#
_symmetry.space_group_name_H-M   'P 1'
#
loop_
_entity.id
_entity.type
_entity.pdbx_description
1 polymer ?
#
loop_
_entity_poly.entity_id
_entity_poly.type
_entity_poly.pdbx_seq_one_letter_code
_entity_poly.pdbx_strand_id
1 'polypeptide(L)'
;MTRIPLILVVLFAAANQDKPATPAEQYQALLKESQRSGSAGRVLTDEERLKFIGQAYQRRNALAQKFLELAEKYPGDPVALDALMQAVWQVNGTPWPVELVGEDTARGRAFELIQRDHIRSDRLGPLCQRVAYGFCKEYESFLRAVLATSPHKNMRGAAALALGQYLNNRLLRVELCREQPESAREFAGLFGKEYLAELFRQDHDAVLKEVEAVFEDAAAKYGDAKLADDDTVAHRAGVALFEIRHLSVGKEAPDIVGEDQDGKRFKLSDYRGKVVLLDFWSYV
;
A
#
# COMPACT_ATOMS: atom_id res chain seq x y z
N MET A 1 18.41 -19.28 -77.87
CA MET A 1 18.03 -18.03 -77.14
C MET A 1 16.73 -18.30 -76.41
N THR A 2 16.86 -18.78 -75.15
CA THR A 2 15.74 -19.23 -74.35
C THR A 2 15.45 -18.11 -73.32
N ARG A 3 14.32 -17.45 -73.39
CA ARG A 3 13.88 -16.41 -72.46
C ARG A 3 13.22 -17.08 -71.23
N ILE A 4 13.81 -16.89 -70.06
CA ILE A 4 13.25 -17.28 -68.79
C ILE A 4 12.28 -16.18 -68.34
N PRO A 5 11.01 -16.46 -67.99
CA PRO A 5 10.11 -15.48 -67.46
C PRO A 5 10.44 -15.16 -66.01
N LEU A 6 10.62 -13.88 -65.73
CA LEU A 6 10.78 -13.34 -64.38
C LEU A 6 9.46 -13.49 -63.63
N ILE A 7 9.34 -14.46 -62.72
CA ILE A 7 8.19 -14.58 -61.83
C ILE A 7 8.37 -13.54 -60.70
N LEU A 8 7.54 -12.51 -60.75
CA LEU A 8 7.41 -11.49 -59.72
C LEU A 8 6.69 -12.11 -58.52
N VAL A 9 7.42 -12.54 -57.52
CA VAL A 9 6.83 -12.94 -56.20
C VAL A 9 6.48 -11.66 -55.48
N VAL A 10 5.22 -11.26 -55.62
CA VAL A 10 4.63 -10.22 -54.73
C VAL A 10 4.36 -10.86 -53.38
N LEU A 11 5.24 -10.66 -52.44
CA LEU A 11 5.00 -10.97 -51.05
C LEU A 11 3.88 -10.04 -50.53
N PHE A 12 2.71 -10.61 -50.35
CA PHE A 12 1.65 -10.03 -49.56
C PHE A 12 2.07 -9.94 -48.10
N ALA A 13 2.80 -8.88 -47.75
CA ALA A 13 2.95 -8.42 -46.37
C ALA A 13 1.85 -7.36 -46.16
N ALA A 14 0.61 -7.81 -46.16
CA ALA A 14 -0.52 -6.94 -45.85
C ALA A 14 -1.49 -7.65 -44.93
N ALA A 15 -1.97 -6.89 -43.95
CA ALA A 15 -3.10 -7.15 -43.07
C ALA A 15 -2.76 -7.84 -41.73
N ASN A 16 -1.97 -7.15 -40.91
CA ASN A 16 -2.19 -7.21 -39.46
C ASN A 16 -2.27 -5.77 -38.87
N GLN A 17 -2.74 -4.82 -39.67
CA GLN A 17 -3.12 -3.47 -39.22
C GLN A 17 -4.64 -3.45 -39.19
N ASP A 18 -5.20 -3.14 -37.98
CA ASP A 18 -6.59 -2.75 -37.67
C ASP A 18 -7.43 -3.67 -36.80
N LYS A 19 -6.83 -4.65 -36.09
CA LYS A 19 -7.59 -5.20 -34.99
C LYS A 19 -7.36 -4.31 -33.77
N PRO A 20 -8.40 -3.66 -33.21
CA PRO A 20 -8.20 -2.83 -32.02
C PRO A 20 -7.59 -3.67 -30.90
N ALA A 21 -6.58 -3.11 -30.21
CA ALA A 21 -5.89 -3.80 -29.13
C ALA A 21 -6.90 -4.27 -28.07
N THR A 22 -6.78 -5.53 -27.66
CA THR A 22 -7.63 -6.11 -26.61
C THR A 22 -7.43 -5.38 -25.28
N PRO A 23 -8.38 -5.47 -24.30
CA PRO A 23 -8.22 -4.90 -22.98
C PRO A 23 -6.91 -5.34 -22.30
N ALA A 24 -6.55 -6.61 -22.44
CA ALA A 24 -5.30 -7.17 -21.90
C ALA A 24 -4.05 -6.55 -22.57
N GLU A 25 -4.03 -6.36 -23.87
CA GLU A 25 -2.92 -5.70 -24.59
C GLU A 25 -2.80 -4.23 -24.19
N GLN A 26 -3.93 -3.52 -24.06
CA GLN A 26 -3.94 -2.13 -23.59
C GLN A 26 -3.39 -2.03 -22.15
N TYR A 27 -3.78 -2.94 -21.26
CA TYR A 27 -3.26 -3.02 -19.89
C TYR A 27 -1.74 -3.28 -19.87
N GLN A 28 -1.25 -4.22 -20.67
CA GLN A 28 0.19 -4.50 -20.77
C GLN A 28 0.99 -3.31 -21.31
N ALA A 29 0.42 -2.54 -22.24
CA ALA A 29 1.04 -1.31 -22.74
C ALA A 29 1.18 -0.26 -21.62
N LEU A 30 0.14 -0.07 -20.80
CA LEU A 30 0.17 0.83 -19.65
C LEU A 30 1.17 0.37 -18.58
N LEU A 31 1.29 -0.94 -18.31
CA LEU A 31 2.31 -1.47 -17.41
C LEU A 31 3.73 -1.18 -17.91
N LYS A 32 4.00 -1.34 -19.20
CA LYS A 32 5.30 -0.97 -19.79
C LYS A 32 5.56 0.53 -19.69
N GLU A 33 4.53 1.37 -19.84
CA GLU A 33 4.64 2.82 -19.64
C GLU A 33 5.01 3.14 -18.17
N SER A 34 4.40 2.44 -17.20
CA SER A 34 4.66 2.65 -15.77
C SER A 34 6.10 2.32 -15.34
N GLN A 35 6.74 1.38 -16.03
CA GLN A 35 8.12 0.96 -15.75
C GLN A 35 9.18 1.93 -16.30
N ARG A 36 8.81 2.86 -17.18
CA ARG A 36 9.72 3.85 -17.79
C ARG A 36 10.02 5.05 -16.87
N SER A 37 10.06 4.86 -15.57
CA SER A 37 10.41 5.92 -14.61
C SER A 37 11.88 6.32 -14.74
N GLY A 38 12.14 7.57 -15.11
CA GLY A 38 13.49 8.13 -15.11
C GLY A 38 14.01 8.29 -13.68
N SER A 39 15.20 7.79 -13.40
CA SER A 39 15.96 8.14 -12.20
C SER A 39 16.74 9.43 -12.46
N ALA A 40 16.76 10.35 -11.48
CA ALA A 40 17.69 11.47 -11.53
C ALA A 40 19.09 10.93 -11.20
N GLY A 41 19.94 10.80 -12.19
CA GLY A 41 21.32 10.30 -12.03
C GLY A 41 22.28 11.32 -11.39
N ARG A 42 21.77 12.42 -10.78
CA ARG A 42 22.59 13.49 -10.16
C ARG A 42 21.97 13.96 -8.84
N VAL A 43 22.80 14.56 -8.00
CA VAL A 43 22.35 15.28 -6.80
C VAL A 43 21.59 16.54 -7.25
N LEU A 44 20.36 16.70 -6.78
CA LEU A 44 19.47 17.83 -7.09
C LEU A 44 19.51 18.84 -5.95
N THR A 45 19.37 20.13 -6.28
CA THR A 45 19.06 21.18 -5.30
C THR A 45 17.63 20.96 -4.77
N ASP A 46 17.26 21.60 -3.65
CA ASP A 46 15.94 21.47 -3.06
C ASP A 46 14.83 21.93 -4.03
N GLU A 47 15.05 23.01 -4.77
CA GLU A 47 14.11 23.50 -5.79
C GLU A 47 13.96 22.51 -6.96
N GLU A 48 15.08 21.99 -7.48
CA GLU A 48 15.09 20.97 -8.54
C GLU A 48 14.41 19.69 -8.06
N ARG A 49 14.61 19.33 -6.77
CA ARG A 49 13.97 18.16 -6.14
C ARG A 49 12.46 18.31 -6.08
N LEU A 50 11.95 19.46 -5.62
CA LEU A 50 10.52 19.76 -5.59
C LEU A 50 9.89 19.73 -6.99
N LYS A 51 10.56 20.33 -7.97
CA LYS A 51 10.12 20.30 -9.37
C LYS A 51 10.10 18.88 -9.94
N PHE A 52 11.14 18.11 -9.69
CA PHE A 52 11.21 16.70 -10.10
C PHE A 52 10.10 15.86 -9.48
N ILE A 53 9.88 16.05 -8.19
CA ILE A 53 8.78 15.42 -7.44
C ILE A 53 7.44 15.77 -8.08
N GLY A 54 7.15 17.06 -8.29
CA GLY A 54 5.88 17.50 -8.92
C GLY A 54 5.65 16.89 -10.30
N GLN A 55 6.68 16.85 -11.15
CA GLN A 55 6.61 16.23 -12.48
C GLN A 55 6.39 14.71 -12.41
N ALA A 56 7.03 14.03 -11.46
CA ALA A 56 6.85 12.61 -11.25
C ALA A 56 5.42 12.29 -10.80
N TYR A 57 4.87 13.14 -9.92
CA TYR A 57 3.47 13.02 -9.50
C TYR A 57 2.50 13.21 -10.67
N GLN A 58 2.64 14.28 -11.45
CA GLN A 58 1.77 14.53 -12.60
C GLN A 58 1.77 13.36 -13.58
N ARG A 59 2.94 12.77 -13.87
CA ARG A 59 3.06 11.58 -14.73
C ARG A 59 2.33 10.37 -14.15
N ARG A 60 2.50 10.12 -12.84
CA ARG A 60 1.82 9.00 -12.16
C ARG A 60 0.31 9.19 -12.12
N ASN A 61 -0.16 10.40 -11.86
CA ASN A 61 -1.59 10.71 -11.87
C ASN A 61 -2.19 10.54 -13.27
N ALA A 62 -1.50 11.03 -14.31
CA ALA A 62 -1.93 10.81 -15.69
C ALA A 62 -1.99 9.32 -16.07
N LEU A 63 -1.05 8.53 -15.56
CA LEU A 63 -1.05 7.08 -15.78
C LEU A 63 -2.18 6.39 -14.99
N ALA A 64 -2.44 6.83 -13.76
CA ALA A 64 -3.58 6.37 -12.97
C ALA A 64 -4.92 6.61 -13.67
N GLN A 65 -5.08 7.79 -14.30
CA GLN A 65 -6.26 8.11 -15.11
C GLN A 65 -6.40 7.14 -16.29
N LYS A 66 -5.34 6.85 -17.02
CA LYS A 66 -5.37 5.89 -18.15
C LYS A 66 -5.80 4.48 -17.68
N PHE A 67 -5.32 4.01 -16.54
CA PHE A 67 -5.76 2.74 -15.96
C PHE A 67 -7.23 2.78 -15.56
N LEU A 68 -7.70 3.88 -14.98
CA LEU A 68 -9.10 4.08 -14.62
C LEU A 68 -10.00 4.06 -15.87
N GLU A 69 -9.64 4.80 -16.91
CA GLU A 69 -10.36 4.83 -18.21
C GLU A 69 -10.45 3.44 -18.85
N LEU A 70 -9.37 2.66 -18.77
CA LEU A 70 -9.38 1.27 -19.25
C LEU A 70 -10.40 0.41 -18.51
N ALA A 71 -10.44 0.51 -17.17
CA ALA A 71 -11.40 -0.22 -16.36
C ALA A 71 -12.85 0.20 -16.62
N GLU A 72 -13.11 1.51 -16.73
CA GLU A 72 -14.43 2.04 -17.03
C GLU A 72 -14.92 1.66 -18.44
N LYS A 73 -13.99 1.55 -19.38
CA LYS A 73 -14.30 1.13 -20.76
C LYS A 73 -14.67 -0.35 -20.86
N TYR A 74 -14.09 -1.20 -20.00
CA TYR A 74 -14.27 -2.64 -20.04
C TYR A 74 -14.63 -3.22 -18.65
N PRO A 75 -15.72 -2.77 -18.02
CA PRO A 75 -16.02 -3.09 -16.61
C PRO A 75 -16.30 -4.58 -16.36
N GLY A 76 -16.70 -5.33 -17.36
CA GLY A 76 -16.93 -6.80 -17.26
C GLY A 76 -15.71 -7.65 -17.61
N ASP A 77 -14.58 -7.05 -18.02
CA ASP A 77 -13.37 -7.78 -18.36
C ASP A 77 -12.55 -8.07 -17.08
N PRO A 78 -11.93 -9.26 -16.96
CA PRO A 78 -11.05 -9.58 -15.83
C PRO A 78 -9.94 -8.54 -15.58
N VAL A 79 -9.52 -7.83 -16.60
CA VAL A 79 -8.50 -6.77 -16.56
C VAL A 79 -8.99 -5.52 -15.81
N ALA A 80 -10.31 -5.31 -15.68
CA ALA A 80 -10.86 -4.12 -15.04
C ALA A 80 -10.36 -3.97 -13.59
N LEU A 81 -10.43 -5.04 -12.79
CA LEU A 81 -9.93 -5.01 -11.42
C LEU A 81 -8.42 -4.75 -11.36
N ASP A 82 -7.63 -5.37 -12.24
CA ASP A 82 -6.19 -5.15 -12.30
C ASP A 82 -5.86 -3.69 -12.63
N ALA A 83 -6.58 -3.10 -13.58
CA ALA A 83 -6.43 -1.71 -13.95
C ALA A 83 -6.83 -0.76 -12.79
N LEU A 84 -7.93 -1.03 -12.08
CA LEU A 84 -8.32 -0.26 -10.89
C LEU A 84 -7.26 -0.35 -9.78
N MET A 85 -6.73 -1.53 -9.50
CA MET A 85 -5.65 -1.68 -8.54
C MET A 85 -4.39 -0.91 -8.96
N GLN A 86 -4.04 -0.93 -10.24
CA GLN A 86 -2.94 -0.13 -10.77
C GLN A 86 -3.20 1.38 -10.65
N ALA A 87 -4.41 1.85 -10.92
CA ALA A 87 -4.77 3.25 -10.73
C ALA A 87 -4.52 3.69 -9.28
N VAL A 88 -4.91 2.87 -8.30
CA VAL A 88 -4.60 3.11 -6.88
C VAL A 88 -3.09 3.09 -6.63
N TRP A 89 -2.35 2.12 -7.17
CA TRP A 89 -0.91 1.97 -6.90
C TRP A 89 -0.06 3.10 -7.48
N GLN A 90 -0.44 3.68 -8.62
CA GLN A 90 0.30 4.81 -9.21
C GLN A 90 0.33 6.03 -8.28
N VAL A 91 -0.73 6.25 -7.50
CA VAL A 91 -0.88 7.43 -6.63
C VAL A 91 -0.80 7.10 -5.14
N ASN A 92 -0.61 5.83 -4.77
CA ASN A 92 -0.45 5.38 -3.39
C ASN A 92 1.02 5.40 -2.95
N GLY A 93 1.25 5.81 -1.70
CA GLY A 93 2.54 5.63 -1.03
C GLY A 93 3.59 6.69 -1.33
N THR A 94 3.26 7.78 -2.00
CA THR A 94 4.09 8.98 -2.06
C THR A 94 3.44 10.08 -1.24
N PRO A 95 4.17 10.68 -0.27
CA PRO A 95 3.68 11.85 0.46
C PRO A 95 3.68 13.04 -0.50
N TRP A 96 2.54 13.31 -1.10
CA TRP A 96 2.37 14.46 -1.98
C TRP A 96 1.55 15.53 -1.25
N PRO A 97 1.97 16.80 -1.30
CA PRO A 97 1.17 17.90 -0.80
C PRO A 97 -0.24 17.86 -1.42
N VAL A 98 -1.27 18.01 -0.59
CA VAL A 98 -2.68 18.00 -1.03
C VAL A 98 -2.93 19.04 -2.12
N GLU A 99 -2.20 20.16 -2.09
CA GLU A 99 -2.24 21.20 -3.11
C GLU A 99 -1.87 20.69 -4.52
N LEU A 100 -1.09 19.59 -4.61
CA LEU A 100 -0.73 18.96 -5.87
C LEU A 100 -1.69 17.84 -6.27
N VAL A 101 -2.49 17.33 -5.34
CA VAL A 101 -3.31 16.10 -5.56
C VAL A 101 -4.73 16.42 -6.01
N GLY A 102 -5.31 17.55 -5.58
CA GLY A 102 -6.72 17.86 -5.82
C GLY A 102 -7.69 16.85 -5.19
N GLU A 103 -8.97 17.23 -5.06
CA GLU A 103 -9.99 16.37 -4.44
C GLU A 103 -10.48 15.23 -5.36
N ASP A 104 -10.37 15.40 -6.68
CA ASP A 104 -10.90 14.45 -7.68
C ASP A 104 -9.75 13.59 -8.26
N THR A 105 -9.28 12.65 -7.48
CA THR A 105 -8.20 11.77 -7.90
C THR A 105 -8.71 10.48 -8.51
N ALA A 106 -7.99 9.95 -9.52
CA ALA A 106 -8.21 8.61 -10.07
C ALA A 106 -8.30 7.53 -8.98
N ARG A 107 -7.62 7.76 -7.84
CA ARG A 107 -7.66 6.88 -6.67
C ARG A 107 -9.06 6.79 -6.05
N GLY A 108 -9.68 7.91 -5.74
CA GLY A 108 -11.03 7.94 -5.14
C GLY A 108 -12.02 7.21 -6.02
N ARG A 109 -12.02 7.53 -7.32
CA ARG A 109 -12.88 6.88 -8.30
C ARG A 109 -12.59 5.39 -8.46
N ALA A 110 -11.32 4.98 -8.45
CA ALA A 110 -10.95 3.57 -8.49
C ALA A 110 -11.48 2.80 -7.27
N PHE A 111 -11.40 3.37 -6.06
CA PHE A 111 -11.99 2.74 -4.86
C PHE A 111 -13.51 2.64 -4.93
N GLU A 112 -14.21 3.64 -5.44
CA GLU A 112 -15.66 3.56 -5.67
C GLU A 112 -16.01 2.39 -6.59
N LEU A 113 -15.31 2.25 -7.73
CA LEU A 113 -15.55 1.17 -8.68
C LEU A 113 -15.19 -0.20 -8.09
N ILE A 114 -14.08 -0.31 -7.36
CA ILE A 114 -13.71 -1.56 -6.67
C ILE A 114 -14.79 -1.94 -5.66
N GLN A 115 -15.26 -1.00 -4.85
CA GLN A 115 -16.30 -1.28 -3.85
C GLN A 115 -17.64 -1.64 -4.49
N ARG A 116 -18.02 -0.99 -5.59
CA ARG A 116 -19.27 -1.26 -6.28
C ARG A 116 -19.28 -2.61 -7.02
N ASP A 117 -18.21 -2.89 -7.77
CA ASP A 117 -18.22 -3.97 -8.77
C ASP A 117 -17.35 -5.17 -8.37
N HIS A 118 -16.32 -4.98 -7.54
CA HIS A 118 -15.30 -6.00 -7.27
C HIS A 118 -15.09 -6.34 -5.79
N ILE A 119 -15.87 -5.76 -4.87
CA ILE A 119 -15.69 -5.93 -3.42
C ILE A 119 -15.72 -7.41 -2.95
N ARG A 120 -16.35 -8.27 -3.73
CA ARG A 120 -16.44 -9.71 -3.46
C ARG A 120 -15.37 -10.55 -4.13
N SER A 121 -14.42 -9.92 -4.82
CA SER A 121 -13.32 -10.62 -5.49
C SER A 121 -12.37 -11.26 -4.46
N ASP A 122 -11.85 -12.44 -4.79
CA ASP A 122 -10.79 -13.13 -4.05
C ASP A 122 -9.38 -12.58 -4.34
N ARG A 123 -9.28 -11.59 -5.23
CA ARG A 123 -8.03 -10.98 -5.69
C ARG A 123 -7.67 -9.67 -4.98
N LEU A 124 -8.43 -9.25 -3.96
CA LEU A 124 -8.21 -7.98 -3.26
C LEU A 124 -7.10 -8.03 -2.19
N GLY A 125 -6.55 -9.20 -1.87
CA GLY A 125 -5.52 -9.36 -0.84
C GLY A 125 -4.32 -8.41 -0.98
N PRO A 126 -3.67 -8.31 -2.16
CA PRO A 126 -2.56 -7.38 -2.37
C PRO A 126 -2.94 -5.90 -2.17
N LEU A 127 -4.17 -5.52 -2.53
CA LEU A 127 -4.66 -4.17 -2.29
C LEU A 127 -4.87 -3.92 -0.79
N CYS A 128 -5.47 -4.86 -0.05
CA CYS A 128 -5.60 -4.76 1.41
C CYS A 128 -4.25 -4.54 2.09
N GLN A 129 -3.23 -5.35 1.74
CA GLN A 129 -1.88 -5.20 2.28
C GLN A 129 -1.27 -3.82 1.95
N ARG A 130 -1.47 -3.34 0.73
CA ARG A 130 -0.90 -2.06 0.30
C ARG A 130 -1.50 -0.87 1.04
N VAL A 131 -2.81 -0.84 1.22
CA VAL A 131 -3.50 0.29 1.87
C VAL A 131 -3.27 0.32 3.38
N ALA A 132 -2.86 -0.79 4.00
CA ALA A 132 -2.53 -0.85 5.42
C ALA A 132 -1.47 0.17 5.86
N TYR A 133 -0.57 0.55 4.96
CA TYR A 133 0.49 1.53 5.20
C TYR A 133 0.18 2.93 4.63
N GLY A 134 -1.01 3.11 4.09
CA GLY A 134 -1.44 4.38 3.50
C GLY A 134 -1.99 5.38 4.52
N PHE A 135 -2.47 6.54 4.00
CA PHE A 135 -2.88 7.67 4.84
C PHE A 135 -4.28 8.17 4.51
N CYS A 136 -4.96 7.56 3.56
CA CYS A 136 -6.19 8.10 3.03
C CYS A 136 -7.40 7.55 3.77
N LYS A 137 -8.39 8.40 4.04
CA LYS A 137 -9.65 8.05 4.72
C LYS A 137 -10.39 6.91 4.02
N GLU A 138 -10.33 6.87 2.70
CA GLU A 138 -10.97 5.86 1.87
C GLU A 138 -10.43 4.44 2.13
N TYR A 139 -9.20 4.32 2.65
CA TYR A 139 -8.59 3.02 2.94
C TYR A 139 -9.30 2.29 4.07
N GLU A 140 -9.66 3.02 5.12
CA GLU A 140 -10.43 2.44 6.23
C GLU A 140 -11.79 1.94 5.75
N SER A 141 -12.53 2.77 5.01
CA SER A 141 -13.85 2.40 4.51
C SER A 141 -13.80 1.20 3.57
N PHE A 142 -12.77 1.13 2.69
CA PHE A 142 -12.53 -0.01 1.83
C PHE A 142 -12.24 -1.29 2.62
N LEU A 143 -11.33 -1.26 3.60
CA LEU A 143 -10.98 -2.43 4.41
C LEU A 143 -12.18 -2.95 5.21
N ARG A 144 -12.96 -2.03 5.80
CA ARG A 144 -14.20 -2.39 6.50
C ARG A 144 -15.25 -2.99 5.56
N ALA A 145 -15.35 -2.48 4.33
CA ALA A 145 -16.27 -3.02 3.32
C ALA A 145 -15.85 -4.43 2.88
N VAL A 146 -14.57 -4.69 2.62
CA VAL A 146 -14.08 -6.05 2.30
C VAL A 146 -14.36 -7.01 3.45
N LEU A 147 -14.05 -6.59 4.69
CA LEU A 147 -14.28 -7.40 5.89
C LEU A 147 -15.76 -7.77 6.06
N ALA A 148 -16.68 -6.84 5.79
CA ALA A 148 -18.12 -7.04 5.96
C ALA A 148 -18.75 -7.86 4.83
N THR A 149 -18.28 -7.72 3.58
CA THR A 149 -19.03 -8.21 2.40
C THR A 149 -18.35 -9.33 1.62
N SER A 150 -17.02 -9.53 1.77
CA SER A 150 -16.33 -10.58 1.03
C SER A 150 -16.83 -11.98 1.44
N PRO A 151 -17.18 -12.86 0.48
CA PRO A 151 -17.51 -14.25 0.79
C PRO A 151 -16.28 -15.10 1.15
N HIS A 152 -15.08 -14.63 0.83
CA HIS A 152 -13.83 -15.37 0.95
C HIS A 152 -13.20 -15.14 2.32
N LYS A 153 -13.00 -16.21 3.10
CA LYS A 153 -12.40 -16.16 4.44
C LYS A 153 -11.02 -15.51 4.42
N ASN A 154 -10.19 -15.88 3.46
CA ASN A 154 -8.83 -15.30 3.32
C ASN A 154 -8.86 -13.80 3.06
N MET A 155 -9.81 -13.31 2.26
CA MET A 155 -9.95 -11.88 2.01
C MET A 155 -10.41 -11.12 3.25
N ARG A 156 -11.37 -11.67 4.01
CA ARG A 156 -11.78 -11.09 5.29
C ARG A 156 -10.62 -11.07 6.30
N GLY A 157 -9.83 -12.14 6.35
CA GLY A 157 -8.64 -12.20 7.20
C GLY A 157 -7.58 -11.16 6.81
N ALA A 158 -7.28 -11.05 5.51
CA ALA A 158 -6.36 -10.04 4.99
C ALA A 158 -6.86 -8.62 5.27
N ALA A 159 -8.15 -8.35 5.09
CA ALA A 159 -8.75 -7.04 5.36
C ALA A 159 -8.76 -6.71 6.86
N ALA A 160 -9.04 -7.68 7.75
CA ALA A 160 -9.00 -7.48 9.20
C ALA A 160 -7.58 -7.15 9.68
N LEU A 161 -6.58 -7.91 9.24
CA LEU A 161 -5.19 -7.66 9.54
C LEU A 161 -4.74 -6.28 9.03
N ALA A 162 -5.07 -5.97 7.78
CA ALA A 162 -4.74 -4.68 7.17
C ALA A 162 -5.43 -3.50 7.86
N LEU A 163 -6.67 -3.68 8.35
CA LEU A 163 -7.39 -2.67 9.12
C LEU A 163 -6.69 -2.38 10.45
N GLY A 164 -6.32 -3.42 11.21
CA GLY A 164 -5.56 -3.26 12.44
C GLY A 164 -4.25 -2.51 12.20
N GLN A 165 -3.51 -2.90 11.17
CA GLN A 165 -2.25 -2.25 10.78
C GLN A 165 -2.46 -0.78 10.35
N TYR A 166 -3.51 -0.50 9.56
CA TYR A 166 -3.85 0.86 9.14
C TYR A 166 -4.17 1.77 10.35
N LEU A 167 -5.02 1.29 11.27
CA LEU A 167 -5.40 2.04 12.46
C LEU A 167 -4.20 2.30 13.36
N ASN A 168 -3.34 1.30 13.58
CA ASN A 168 -2.12 1.43 14.37
C ASN A 168 -1.14 2.43 13.74
N ASN A 169 -0.87 2.30 12.45
CA ASN A 169 0.00 3.24 11.74
C ASN A 169 -0.54 4.68 11.80
N ARG A 170 -1.85 4.85 11.69
CA ARG A 170 -2.52 6.15 11.81
C ARG A 170 -2.34 6.74 13.21
N LEU A 171 -2.53 5.91 14.25
CA LEU A 171 -2.36 6.33 15.64
C LEU A 171 -0.94 6.83 15.91
N LEU A 172 0.07 6.05 15.54
CA LEU A 172 1.49 6.41 15.70
C LEU A 172 1.85 7.73 14.99
N ARG A 173 1.26 7.99 13.83
CA ARG A 173 1.48 9.24 13.11
C ARG A 173 0.81 10.43 13.76
N VAL A 174 -0.38 10.25 14.33
CA VAL A 174 -1.06 11.29 15.10
C VAL A 174 -0.24 11.66 16.34
N GLU A 175 0.35 10.68 17.01
CA GLU A 175 1.26 10.92 18.13
C GLU A 175 2.50 11.70 17.70
N LEU A 176 3.17 11.27 16.63
CA LEU A 176 4.30 11.99 16.06
C LEU A 176 3.95 13.46 15.74
N CYS A 177 2.76 13.69 15.18
CA CYS A 177 2.29 15.05 14.89
C CYS A 177 2.02 15.88 16.16
N ARG A 178 1.63 15.25 17.26
CA ARG A 178 1.44 15.93 18.55
C ARG A 178 2.77 16.32 19.18
N GLU A 179 3.78 15.48 19.04
CA GLU A 179 5.12 15.71 19.59
C GLU A 179 5.94 16.67 18.73
N GLN A 180 5.75 16.69 17.43
CA GLN A 180 6.54 17.42 16.44
C GLN A 180 5.64 18.30 15.54
N PRO A 181 5.53 19.61 15.82
CA PRO A 181 4.66 20.51 15.04
C PRO A 181 5.02 20.63 13.55
N GLU A 182 6.27 20.44 13.18
CA GLU A 182 6.73 20.38 11.80
C GLU A 182 6.15 19.17 11.06
N SER A 183 6.12 18.01 11.71
CA SER A 183 5.48 16.82 11.18
C SER A 183 3.98 17.04 10.97
N ALA A 184 3.31 17.75 11.88
CA ALA A 184 1.90 18.09 11.74
C ALA A 184 1.62 18.93 10.48
N ARG A 185 2.53 19.85 10.09
CA ARG A 185 2.40 20.62 8.84
C ARG A 185 2.54 19.75 7.61
N GLU A 186 3.53 18.86 7.61
CA GLU A 186 3.75 17.90 6.53
C GLU A 186 2.54 16.98 6.38
N PHE A 187 2.08 16.38 7.47
CA PHE A 187 0.94 15.48 7.45
C PHE A 187 -0.39 16.19 7.13
N ALA A 188 -0.56 17.47 7.48
CA ALA A 188 -1.71 18.24 7.02
C ALA A 188 -1.75 18.39 5.50
N GLY A 189 -0.57 18.47 4.85
CA GLY A 189 -0.45 18.42 3.39
C GLY A 189 -0.79 17.05 2.81
N LEU A 190 -0.64 15.96 3.56
CA LEU A 190 -0.86 14.58 3.09
C LEU A 190 -2.29 14.09 3.34
N PHE A 191 -2.82 14.34 4.53
CA PHE A 191 -4.16 13.89 4.96
C PHE A 191 -5.27 14.86 4.59
N GLY A 192 -4.95 16.13 4.35
CA GLY A 192 -5.90 17.24 4.43
C GLY A 192 -6.04 17.76 5.85
N LYS A 193 -6.17 19.09 5.97
CA LYS A 193 -6.23 19.77 7.28
C LYS A 193 -7.42 19.33 8.10
N GLU A 194 -8.58 19.18 7.47
CA GLU A 194 -9.83 18.79 8.10
C GLU A 194 -9.75 17.37 8.66
N TYR A 195 -9.25 16.43 7.87
CA TYR A 195 -9.10 15.05 8.32
C TYR A 195 -8.08 14.91 9.45
N LEU A 196 -6.94 15.59 9.37
CA LEU A 196 -5.97 15.60 10.46
C LEU A 196 -6.59 16.21 11.75
N ALA A 197 -7.40 17.26 11.63
CA ALA A 197 -8.10 17.83 12.77
C ALA A 197 -9.13 16.86 13.38
N GLU A 198 -9.80 16.04 12.58
CA GLU A 198 -10.67 14.95 13.07
C GLU A 198 -9.84 13.92 13.85
N LEU A 199 -8.69 13.51 13.33
CA LEU A 199 -7.82 12.56 13.98
C LEU A 199 -7.28 13.05 15.33
N PHE A 200 -6.95 14.34 15.44
CA PHE A 200 -6.50 14.94 16.71
C PHE A 200 -7.58 14.97 17.80
N ARG A 201 -8.86 14.93 17.43
CA ARG A 201 -9.97 14.86 18.40
C ARG A 201 -10.24 13.47 18.93
N GLN A 202 -9.67 12.44 18.30
CA GLN A 202 -9.86 11.07 18.73
C GLN A 202 -9.13 10.82 20.05
N ASP A 203 -9.78 10.07 20.93
CA ASP A 203 -9.18 9.60 22.16
C ASP A 203 -8.17 8.50 21.84
N HIS A 204 -6.92 8.69 22.26
CA HIS A 204 -5.81 7.77 21.98
C HIS A 204 -6.10 6.35 22.50
N ASP A 205 -6.55 6.24 23.77
CA ASP A 205 -6.74 4.95 24.40
C ASP A 205 -7.93 4.19 23.80
N ALA A 206 -8.95 4.92 23.37
CA ALA A 206 -10.09 4.34 22.66
C ALA A 206 -9.65 3.77 21.29
N VAL A 207 -8.84 4.50 20.54
CA VAL A 207 -8.30 4.02 19.24
C VAL A 207 -7.35 2.85 19.46
N LEU A 208 -6.48 2.89 20.47
CA LEU A 208 -5.57 1.78 20.78
C LEU A 208 -6.34 0.51 21.15
N LYS A 209 -7.40 0.61 21.97
CA LYS A 209 -8.29 -0.51 22.28
C LYS A 209 -8.99 -1.07 21.03
N GLU A 210 -9.40 -0.20 20.10
CA GLU A 210 -9.96 -0.65 18.83
C GLU A 210 -8.92 -1.42 18.00
N VAL A 211 -7.67 -0.92 17.93
CA VAL A 211 -6.56 -1.59 17.23
C VAL A 211 -6.34 -3.00 17.81
N GLU A 212 -6.23 -3.12 19.13
CA GLU A 212 -6.06 -4.41 19.77
C GLU A 212 -7.23 -5.35 19.50
N ALA A 213 -8.47 -4.86 19.64
CA ALA A 213 -9.67 -5.65 19.39
C ALA A 213 -9.76 -6.15 17.93
N VAL A 214 -9.34 -5.32 16.96
CA VAL A 214 -9.31 -5.70 15.54
C VAL A 214 -8.30 -6.83 15.30
N PHE A 215 -7.10 -6.78 15.89
CA PHE A 215 -6.12 -7.85 15.77
C PHE A 215 -6.54 -9.13 16.50
N GLU A 216 -7.13 -9.03 17.70
CA GLU A 216 -7.68 -10.17 18.42
C GLU A 216 -8.79 -10.86 17.62
N ASP A 217 -9.73 -10.09 17.08
CA ASP A 217 -10.80 -10.56 16.22
C ASP A 217 -10.27 -11.20 14.93
N ALA A 218 -9.23 -10.61 14.33
CA ALA A 218 -8.58 -11.16 13.15
C ALA A 218 -7.98 -12.54 13.45
N ALA A 219 -7.23 -12.67 14.55
CA ALA A 219 -6.64 -13.94 14.98
C ALA A 219 -7.70 -15.00 15.32
N ALA A 220 -8.76 -14.60 16.04
CA ALA A 220 -9.80 -15.52 16.48
C ALA A 220 -10.70 -16.01 15.34
N LYS A 221 -11.12 -15.12 14.43
CA LYS A 221 -12.10 -15.42 13.38
C LYS A 221 -11.46 -15.93 12.08
N TYR A 222 -10.23 -15.52 11.80
CA TYR A 222 -9.55 -15.77 10.52
C TYR A 222 -8.12 -16.32 10.70
N GLY A 223 -7.76 -16.79 11.88
CA GLY A 223 -6.39 -17.13 12.25
C GLY A 223 -5.67 -18.12 11.31
N ASP A 224 -6.40 -19.09 10.76
CA ASP A 224 -5.90 -20.07 9.79
C ASP A 224 -5.87 -19.57 8.34
N ALA A 225 -6.40 -18.37 8.08
CA ALA A 225 -6.38 -17.79 6.74
C ALA A 225 -4.94 -17.52 6.29
N LYS A 226 -4.62 -17.95 5.06
CA LYS A 226 -3.31 -17.76 4.46
C LYS A 226 -3.20 -16.39 3.80
N LEU A 227 -2.05 -15.76 3.99
CA LEU A 227 -1.61 -14.54 3.33
C LEU A 227 -0.80 -14.88 2.07
N ALA A 228 -0.48 -13.86 1.26
CA ALA A 228 0.21 -14.06 -0.01
C ALA A 228 1.64 -14.64 0.12
N ASP A 229 2.26 -14.53 1.30
CA ASP A 229 3.59 -15.01 1.64
C ASP A 229 3.57 -16.30 2.48
N ASP A 230 2.49 -17.06 2.40
CA ASP A 230 2.24 -18.31 3.15
C ASP A 230 2.16 -18.17 4.67
N ASP A 231 2.30 -16.96 5.21
CA ASP A 231 2.07 -16.67 6.62
C ASP A 231 0.59 -16.73 6.97
N THR A 232 0.26 -16.73 8.25
CA THR A 232 -1.12 -16.78 8.73
C THR A 232 -1.56 -15.49 9.39
N VAL A 233 -2.86 -15.23 9.36
CA VAL A 233 -3.46 -14.09 10.05
C VAL A 233 -3.19 -14.17 11.55
N ALA A 234 -3.28 -15.36 12.18
CA ALA A 234 -3.00 -15.53 13.60
C ALA A 234 -1.56 -15.14 13.96
N HIS A 235 -0.57 -15.57 13.17
CA HIS A 235 0.82 -15.23 13.43
C HIS A 235 1.05 -13.72 13.30
N ARG A 236 0.61 -13.09 12.20
CA ARG A 236 0.79 -11.65 11.99
C ARG A 236 0.06 -10.79 13.01
N ALA A 237 -1.17 -11.14 13.37
CA ALA A 237 -1.91 -10.44 14.41
C ALA A 237 -1.24 -10.62 15.78
N GLY A 238 -0.72 -11.81 16.08
CA GLY A 238 0.03 -12.09 17.32
C GLY A 238 1.29 -11.25 17.44
N VAL A 239 2.07 -11.13 16.37
CA VAL A 239 3.25 -10.25 16.31
C VAL A 239 2.86 -8.80 16.58
N ALA A 240 1.83 -8.27 15.87
CA ALA A 240 1.38 -6.90 16.07
C ALA A 240 0.89 -6.64 17.50
N LEU A 241 0.11 -7.56 18.08
CA LEU A 241 -0.34 -7.45 19.48
C LEU A 241 0.83 -7.49 20.48
N PHE A 242 1.85 -8.33 20.21
CA PHE A 242 3.04 -8.38 21.04
C PHE A 242 3.81 -7.06 21.02
N GLU A 243 4.01 -6.47 19.83
CA GLU A 243 4.64 -5.17 19.67
C GLU A 243 3.88 -4.06 20.44
N ILE A 244 2.57 -3.99 20.26
CA ILE A 244 1.71 -2.99 20.91
C ILE A 244 1.76 -3.14 22.44
N ARG A 245 1.70 -4.35 22.96
CA ARG A 245 1.56 -4.62 24.39
C ARG A 245 2.87 -4.60 25.16
N HIS A 246 3.99 -4.91 24.49
CA HIS A 246 5.26 -5.14 25.16
C HIS A 246 6.43 -4.29 24.65
N LEU A 247 6.37 -3.77 23.42
CA LEU A 247 7.49 -3.05 22.81
C LEU A 247 7.23 -1.54 22.64
N SER A 248 6.01 -1.08 22.94
CA SER A 248 5.70 0.35 22.88
C SER A 248 6.39 1.13 23.98
N VAL A 249 6.64 2.42 23.74
CA VAL A 249 7.21 3.35 24.74
C VAL A 249 6.40 3.33 26.02
N GLY A 250 7.08 3.29 27.17
CA GLY A 250 6.47 3.21 28.50
C GLY A 250 6.09 1.80 28.95
N LYS A 251 6.28 0.77 28.13
CA LYS A 251 6.10 -0.63 28.54
C LYS A 251 7.40 -1.21 29.12
N GLU A 252 7.25 -2.22 29.97
CA GLU A 252 8.41 -3.00 30.43
C GLU A 252 8.92 -3.88 29.30
N ALA A 253 10.18 -3.68 28.91
CA ALA A 253 10.79 -4.47 27.85
C ALA A 253 10.86 -5.96 28.23
N PRO A 254 10.49 -6.88 27.32
CA PRO A 254 10.67 -8.31 27.53
C PRO A 254 12.13 -8.64 27.80
N ASP A 255 12.38 -9.63 28.65
CA ASP A 255 13.75 -10.05 28.97
C ASP A 255 14.38 -10.75 27.76
N ILE A 256 15.57 -10.34 27.40
CA ILE A 256 16.38 -10.95 26.34
C ILE A 256 17.48 -11.75 27.01
N VAL A 257 17.56 -13.03 26.68
CA VAL A 257 18.64 -13.92 27.16
C VAL A 257 19.57 -14.20 25.98
N GLY A 258 20.86 -13.96 26.18
CA GLY A 258 21.88 -14.16 25.15
C GLY A 258 23.21 -14.61 25.76
N GLU A 259 24.20 -14.78 24.89
CA GLU A 259 25.59 -15.00 25.26
C GLU A 259 26.44 -13.90 24.64
N ASP A 260 27.42 -13.40 25.42
CA ASP A 260 28.37 -12.42 24.89
C ASP A 260 29.45 -13.09 24.00
N GLN A 261 30.39 -12.31 23.48
CA GLN A 261 31.47 -12.80 22.64
C GLN A 261 32.38 -13.84 23.30
N ASP A 262 32.37 -13.90 24.64
CA ASP A 262 33.16 -14.82 25.45
C ASP A 262 32.33 -16.06 25.87
N GLY A 263 31.07 -16.18 25.37
CA GLY A 263 30.16 -17.27 25.71
C GLY A 263 29.51 -17.15 27.08
N LYS A 264 29.63 -16.01 27.74
CA LYS A 264 29.03 -15.76 29.04
C LYS A 264 27.57 -15.36 28.84
N ARG A 265 26.68 -16.08 29.53
CA ARG A 265 25.25 -15.76 29.54
C ARG A 265 24.97 -14.45 30.24
N PHE A 266 24.06 -13.66 29.65
CA PHE A 266 23.51 -12.46 30.26
C PHE A 266 22.01 -12.37 29.99
N LYS A 267 21.33 -11.52 30.75
CA LYS A 267 19.92 -11.13 30.53
C LYS A 267 19.82 -9.63 30.49
N LEU A 268 18.85 -9.12 29.71
CA LEU A 268 18.56 -7.70 29.68
C LEU A 268 18.21 -7.16 31.07
N SER A 269 17.50 -7.94 31.89
CA SER A 269 17.14 -7.63 33.26
C SER A 269 18.34 -7.44 34.19
N ASP A 270 19.52 -7.96 33.88
CA ASP A 270 20.76 -7.76 34.67
C ASP A 270 21.24 -6.30 34.59
N TYR A 271 20.73 -5.53 33.66
CA TYR A 271 21.09 -4.12 33.43
C TYR A 271 20.05 -3.14 34.01
N ARG A 272 19.10 -3.61 34.86
CA ARG A 272 18.11 -2.72 35.46
C ARG A 272 18.78 -1.57 36.22
N GLY A 273 18.20 -0.37 36.08
CA GLY A 273 18.76 0.88 36.64
C GLY A 273 19.84 1.53 35.77
N LYS A 274 20.13 0.97 34.59
CA LYS A 274 21.03 1.55 33.59
C LYS A 274 20.25 1.90 32.31
N VAL A 275 20.78 2.86 31.56
CA VAL A 275 20.31 3.11 30.19
C VAL A 275 20.98 2.08 29.28
N VAL A 276 20.18 1.33 28.52
CA VAL A 276 20.65 0.30 27.58
C VAL A 276 20.21 0.70 26.17
N LEU A 277 21.17 0.72 25.24
CA LEU A 277 20.90 0.83 23.82
C LEU A 277 20.98 -0.57 23.21
N LEU A 278 19.88 -1.01 22.58
CA LEU A 278 19.84 -2.26 21.83
C LEU A 278 20.03 -1.94 20.35
N ASP A 279 21.03 -2.57 19.73
CA ASP A 279 21.27 -2.49 18.29
C ASP A 279 21.09 -3.88 17.68
N PHE A 280 20.17 -3.98 16.71
CA PHE A 280 19.88 -5.22 16.00
C PHE A 280 20.46 -5.12 14.59
N TRP A 281 21.44 -5.96 14.29
CA TRP A 281 22.11 -5.97 13.00
C TRP A 281 22.24 -7.39 12.45
N SER A 282 22.35 -7.50 11.13
CA SER A 282 22.61 -8.76 10.44
C SER A 282 23.64 -8.57 9.34
N TYR A 283 24.37 -9.62 9.01
CA TYR A 283 25.15 -9.66 7.78
C TYR A 283 24.18 -9.79 6.60
N VAL A 284 24.32 -8.92 5.62
CA VAL A 284 23.58 -8.97 4.33
C VAL A 284 24.53 -9.46 3.26
#